data_b5e5031148d6b1962b6c6b06d23e5951
#
_entry.id   b5e5031148d6b1962b6c6b06d23e5951
#
_cell.length_a   1.000
_cell.length_b   1.000
_cell.length_c   1.000
_cell.angle_alpha   90.00
_cell.angle_beta   90.00
_cell.angle_gamma   90.00
#
_symmetry.space_group_name_H-M   'P 1'
#
loop_
_entity.id
_entity.type
_entity.pdbx_description
1 polymer ?
#
loop_
_entity_poly.entity_id
_entity_poly.type
_entity_poly.pdbx_seq_one_letter_code
_entity_poly.pdbx_strand_id
1 'polypeptide(L)'
;MLIVYDGWNEGQHDWGWDDEVEDQSTLANLKNSFEVYLNSLYITKIKPYYKTPEKFQELFTNKNNNPGEIQVPNSDLNEKKASVWEKRWEGICSIEDEKNFKTVITLQPILGTGSKSLTPVEQERLEKSFARQNIILELFDKLAISLTELEKTCEKTIDLRDSFDHTDKPVFHDLGHTSNYGNEIVAEKIYQNILPIILDDIRN
;
A
#
# COMPACT_ATOMS: atom_id res chain seq x y z
N MET A 1 14.68 -1.72 -11.01
CA MET A 1 14.05 -2.18 -9.74
C MET A 1 12.75 -1.44 -9.51
N LEU A 2 11.68 -2.12 -9.11
CA LEU A 2 10.40 -1.57 -8.65
C LEU A 2 10.32 -1.72 -7.14
N ILE A 3 10.07 -0.63 -6.42
CA ILE A 3 9.87 -0.65 -4.97
C ILE A 3 8.43 -0.21 -4.71
N VAL A 4 7.68 -1.05 -4.03
CA VAL A 4 6.27 -0.81 -3.68
C VAL A 4 6.16 -0.54 -2.20
N TYR A 5 5.51 0.57 -1.84
CA TYR A 5 5.18 0.95 -0.47
C TYR A 5 3.65 1.02 -0.37
N ASP A 6 3.04 -0.01 0.19
CA ASP A 6 1.60 -0.25 0.08
C ASP A 6 0.98 -0.84 1.36
N GLY A 7 -0.34 -0.92 1.38
CA GLY A 7 -1.17 -1.51 2.44
C GLY A 7 -2.28 -0.58 2.95
N TRP A 8 -2.02 0.73 3.14
CA TRP A 8 -2.99 1.66 3.71
C TRP A 8 -4.27 1.80 2.88
N ASN A 9 -4.12 1.88 1.57
CA ASN A 9 -5.26 2.04 0.67
C ASN A 9 -6.23 0.86 0.72
N GLU A 10 -5.73 -0.34 0.97
CA GLU A 10 -6.55 -1.54 1.09
C GLU A 10 -7.50 -1.48 2.32
N GLY A 11 -7.10 -0.76 3.38
CA GLY A 11 -7.92 -0.55 4.57
C GLY A 11 -8.90 0.61 4.48
N GLN A 12 -8.64 1.59 3.59
CA GLN A 12 -9.41 2.84 3.51
C GLN A 12 -10.71 2.71 2.73
N HIS A 13 -10.76 1.85 1.75
CA HIS A 13 -11.87 1.76 0.82
C HIS A 13 -12.74 0.54 1.12
N ASP A 14 -14.02 0.81 1.42
CA ASP A 14 -15.10 -0.14 1.16
C ASP A 14 -15.28 -0.22 -0.37
N TRP A 15 -14.24 -0.73 -1.03
CA TRP A 15 -14.42 -1.13 -2.42
C TRP A 15 -15.52 -2.17 -2.39
N GLY A 16 -16.63 -1.88 -3.05
CA GLY A 16 -17.52 -2.92 -3.51
C GLY A 16 -16.67 -3.83 -4.41
N TRP A 17 -15.98 -4.75 -3.77
CA TRP A 17 -15.27 -5.82 -4.42
C TRP A 17 -16.34 -6.78 -4.93
N ASP A 18 -16.96 -6.38 -6.03
CA ASP A 18 -17.78 -7.27 -6.81
C ASP A 18 -16.89 -8.43 -7.25
N ASP A 19 -17.45 -9.64 -7.24
CA ASP A 19 -16.77 -10.89 -7.57
C ASP A 19 -16.09 -10.91 -8.97
N GLU A 20 -16.31 -9.86 -9.77
CA GLU A 20 -15.70 -9.62 -11.08
C GLU A 20 -14.20 -9.27 -11.08
N VAL A 21 -13.58 -9.01 -9.91
CA VAL A 21 -12.13 -8.69 -9.82
C VAL A 21 -11.24 -9.93 -10.04
N GLU A 22 -11.80 -11.13 -10.06
CA GLU A 22 -11.05 -12.34 -10.42
C GLU A 22 -10.79 -12.49 -11.93
N ASP A 23 -11.34 -11.61 -12.77
CA ASP A 23 -11.18 -11.70 -14.22
C ASP A 23 -9.84 -11.13 -14.69
N GLN A 24 -9.28 -11.75 -15.73
CA GLN A 24 -8.05 -11.32 -16.43
C GLN A 24 -8.09 -9.86 -16.91
N SER A 25 -9.28 -9.24 -16.95
CA SER A 25 -9.48 -7.81 -17.24
C SER A 25 -8.75 -6.90 -16.25
N THR A 26 -8.58 -7.32 -14.98
CA THR A 26 -7.89 -6.52 -13.95
C THR A 26 -6.39 -6.46 -14.20
N LEU A 27 -5.78 -7.57 -14.63
CA LEU A 27 -4.37 -7.57 -15.04
C LEU A 27 -4.16 -6.71 -16.31
N ALA A 28 -5.09 -6.77 -17.25
CA ALA A 28 -5.07 -5.92 -18.44
C ALA A 28 -5.27 -4.43 -18.08
N ASN A 29 -6.13 -4.11 -17.11
CA ASN A 29 -6.37 -2.75 -16.64
C ASN A 29 -5.18 -2.21 -15.84
N LEU A 30 -4.51 -3.03 -15.01
CA LEU A 30 -3.25 -2.68 -14.34
C LEU A 30 -2.13 -2.42 -15.37
N LYS A 31 -2.01 -3.28 -16.37
CA LYS A 31 -1.06 -3.12 -17.47
C LYS A 31 -1.31 -1.82 -18.25
N ASN A 32 -2.57 -1.54 -18.60
CA ASN A 32 -2.98 -0.30 -19.25
C ASN A 32 -2.77 0.92 -18.33
N SER A 33 -3.06 0.83 -17.04
CA SER A 33 -2.84 1.93 -16.08
C SER A 33 -1.35 2.21 -15.90
N PHE A 34 -0.51 1.18 -15.90
CA PHE A 34 0.95 1.34 -15.82
C PHE A 34 1.52 1.95 -17.11
N GLU A 35 1.03 1.53 -18.28
CA GLU A 35 1.39 2.16 -19.56
C GLU A 35 0.92 3.62 -19.66
N VAL A 36 -0.29 3.91 -19.18
CA VAL A 36 -0.81 5.29 -19.08
C VAL A 36 0.05 6.12 -18.12
N TYR A 37 0.46 5.57 -16.99
CA TYR A 37 1.35 6.24 -16.03
C TYR A 37 2.74 6.50 -16.63
N LEU A 38 3.35 5.51 -17.26
CA LEU A 38 4.63 5.67 -17.96
C LEU A 38 4.52 6.71 -19.09
N ASN A 39 3.45 6.69 -19.87
CA ASN A 39 3.20 7.70 -20.90
C ASN A 39 2.94 9.08 -20.30
N SER A 40 2.30 9.19 -19.13
CA SER A 40 2.10 10.46 -18.43
C SER A 40 3.41 11.08 -17.96
N LEU A 41 4.37 10.26 -17.51
CA LEU A 41 5.72 10.73 -17.17
C LEU A 41 6.48 11.29 -18.39
N TYR A 42 6.19 10.77 -19.59
CA TYR A 42 6.75 11.31 -20.84
C TYR A 42 6.06 12.62 -21.28
N ILE A 43 4.75 12.74 -21.03
CA ILE A 43 3.94 13.89 -21.45
C ILE A 43 4.12 15.10 -20.51
N THR A 44 4.35 14.89 -19.21
CA THR A 44 4.56 15.98 -18.23
C THR A 44 5.84 16.79 -18.48
N LYS A 45 6.78 16.27 -19.25
CA LYS A 45 7.93 17.05 -19.72
C LYS A 45 7.63 17.96 -20.92
N ILE A 46 6.48 17.86 -21.56
CA ILE A 46 6.24 18.49 -22.87
C ILE A 46 5.11 19.53 -22.92
N LYS A 47 4.11 19.56 -22.01
CA LYS A 47 3.08 20.63 -22.04
C LYS A 47 2.30 20.86 -20.73
N PRO A 48 2.24 22.10 -20.21
CA PRO A 48 1.42 22.50 -19.07
C PRO A 48 0.05 23.07 -19.49
N TYR A 49 -0.67 22.45 -20.44
CA TYR A 49 -1.98 22.93 -20.83
C TYR A 49 -2.91 21.80 -21.30
N TYR A 50 -3.57 21.14 -20.35
CA TYR A 50 -4.87 20.52 -20.62
C TYR A 50 -5.78 20.72 -19.42
N LYS A 51 -6.89 21.46 -19.62
CA LYS A 51 -8.05 21.49 -18.73
C LYS A 51 -8.54 20.06 -18.54
N THR A 52 -8.63 19.61 -17.30
CA THR A 52 -9.26 18.33 -16.95
C THR A 52 -10.68 18.29 -17.54
N PRO A 53 -11.05 17.27 -18.30
CA PRO A 53 -12.41 17.13 -18.82
C PRO A 53 -13.38 17.04 -17.65
N GLU A 54 -14.49 17.79 -17.74
CA GLU A 54 -15.59 17.82 -16.75
C GLU A 54 -16.14 16.42 -16.39
N LYS A 55 -16.00 15.45 -17.27
CA LYS A 55 -16.33 14.04 -17.04
C LYS A 55 -15.53 13.36 -15.92
N PHE A 56 -14.33 13.86 -15.57
CA PHE A 56 -13.56 13.30 -14.48
C PHE A 56 -14.12 13.72 -13.11
N GLN A 57 -14.80 14.86 -13.02
CA GLN A 57 -15.45 15.30 -11.79
C GLN A 57 -16.75 14.52 -11.50
N GLU A 58 -17.48 14.07 -12.50
CA GLU A 58 -18.72 13.29 -12.30
C GLU A 58 -18.46 11.91 -11.68
N LEU A 59 -17.30 11.30 -11.95
CA LEU A 59 -16.92 10.02 -11.35
C LEU A 59 -16.67 10.10 -9.81
N PHE A 60 -16.41 11.30 -9.30
CA PHE A 60 -16.15 11.51 -7.87
C PHE A 60 -17.31 12.17 -7.11
N THR A 61 -18.40 12.53 -7.78
CA THR A 61 -19.54 13.26 -7.16
C THR A 61 -20.79 12.43 -6.94
N ASN A 62 -20.74 11.11 -7.14
CA ASN A 62 -21.89 10.28 -6.81
C ASN A 62 -21.96 10.09 -5.27
N LYS A 63 -22.39 11.19 -4.60
CA LYS A 63 -22.71 11.24 -3.19
C LYS A 63 -24.06 10.58 -2.94
N ASN A 64 -24.08 9.30 -2.70
CA ASN A 64 -25.07 8.68 -1.82
C ASN A 64 -24.36 8.15 -0.57
N ASN A 65 -23.73 9.06 0.16
CA ASN A 65 -23.22 8.78 1.49
C ASN A 65 -24.37 8.92 2.49
N ASN A 66 -25.02 7.83 2.84
CA ASN A 66 -25.69 7.71 4.12
C ASN A 66 -24.61 7.50 5.19
N PRO A 67 -24.35 8.44 6.11
CA PRO A 67 -23.43 8.22 7.21
C PRO A 67 -24.20 7.49 8.32
N GLY A 68 -24.23 6.16 8.28
CA GLY A 68 -25.04 5.53 9.31
C GLY A 68 -25.02 4.03 9.47
N GLU A 69 -24.16 3.29 8.84
CA GLU A 69 -23.92 1.91 9.26
C GLU A 69 -22.43 1.66 9.41
N ILE A 70 -21.99 1.61 10.67
CA ILE A 70 -20.74 0.96 11.03
C ILE A 70 -20.93 -0.52 10.70
N GLN A 71 -20.52 -0.93 9.51
CA GLN A 71 -20.51 -2.33 9.15
C GLN A 71 -19.55 -3.05 10.09
N VAL A 72 -20.07 -4.01 10.83
CA VAL A 72 -19.28 -4.93 11.64
C VAL A 72 -18.26 -5.61 10.73
N PRO A 73 -16.97 -5.68 11.13
CA PRO A 73 -15.93 -6.26 10.29
C PRO A 73 -16.31 -7.70 9.94
N ASN A 74 -16.41 -7.97 8.67
CA ASN A 74 -16.48 -9.33 8.19
C ASN A 74 -15.03 -9.82 8.07
N SER A 75 -14.61 -10.75 8.94
CA SER A 75 -13.27 -11.37 8.89
C SER A 75 -12.99 -11.94 7.49
N ASP A 76 -14.01 -12.45 6.82
CA ASP A 76 -13.95 -12.99 5.48
C ASP A 76 -13.58 -11.90 4.45
N LEU A 77 -14.00 -10.64 4.67
CA LEU A 77 -13.66 -9.53 3.80
C LEU A 77 -12.17 -9.16 3.91
N ASN A 78 -11.61 -9.15 5.11
CA ASN A 78 -10.19 -8.88 5.31
C ASN A 78 -9.31 -9.99 4.71
N GLU A 79 -9.72 -11.25 4.78
CA GLU A 79 -9.04 -12.35 4.09
C GLU A 79 -9.09 -12.20 2.58
N LYS A 80 -10.28 -11.88 2.05
CA LYS A 80 -10.44 -11.64 0.61
C LYS A 80 -9.56 -10.49 0.13
N LYS A 81 -9.53 -9.36 0.87
CA LYS A 81 -8.67 -8.21 0.56
C LYS A 81 -7.19 -8.60 0.54
N ALA A 82 -6.71 -9.31 1.56
CA ALA A 82 -5.32 -9.77 1.63
C ALA A 82 -4.97 -10.72 0.49
N SER A 83 -5.86 -11.69 0.16
CA SER A 83 -5.66 -12.60 -0.97
C SER A 83 -5.60 -11.88 -2.32
N VAL A 84 -6.45 -10.86 -2.54
CA VAL A 84 -6.41 -10.08 -3.78
C VAL A 84 -5.13 -9.25 -3.86
N TRP A 85 -4.70 -8.65 -2.74
CA TRP A 85 -3.44 -7.91 -2.65
C TRP A 85 -2.25 -8.81 -2.98
N GLU A 86 -2.19 -10.01 -2.40
CA GLU A 86 -1.16 -11.02 -2.67
C GLU A 86 -1.10 -11.39 -4.15
N LYS A 87 -2.23 -11.82 -4.73
CA LYS A 87 -2.31 -12.21 -6.16
C LYS A 87 -1.86 -11.10 -7.11
N ARG A 88 -2.14 -9.83 -6.79
CA ARG A 88 -1.71 -8.69 -7.61
C ARG A 88 -0.19 -8.58 -7.64
N TRP A 89 0.45 -8.64 -6.46
CA TRP A 89 1.89 -8.52 -6.37
C TRP A 89 2.60 -9.77 -6.87
N GLU A 90 2.07 -10.95 -6.60
CA GLU A 90 2.55 -12.20 -7.19
C GLU A 90 2.55 -12.13 -8.73
N GLY A 91 1.46 -11.62 -9.33
CA GLY A 91 1.36 -11.44 -10.77
C GLY A 91 2.40 -10.46 -11.34
N ILE A 92 2.78 -9.43 -10.60
CA ILE A 92 3.86 -8.51 -11.00
C ILE A 92 5.23 -9.15 -10.83
N CYS A 93 5.47 -9.81 -9.71
CA CYS A 93 6.74 -10.50 -9.45
C CYS A 93 6.99 -11.63 -10.45
N SER A 94 5.94 -12.34 -10.86
CA SER A 94 6.07 -13.47 -11.82
C SER A 94 6.59 -13.09 -13.21
N ILE A 95 6.58 -11.79 -13.56
CA ILE A 95 7.11 -11.29 -14.85
C ILE A 95 8.48 -10.60 -14.72
N GLU A 96 9.12 -10.66 -13.56
CA GLU A 96 10.43 -10.03 -13.29
C GLU A 96 11.49 -10.48 -14.31
N ASP A 97 11.65 -11.79 -14.48
CA ASP A 97 12.65 -12.38 -15.40
C ASP A 97 12.36 -12.00 -16.86
N GLU A 98 11.09 -12.07 -17.27
CA GLU A 98 10.70 -11.75 -18.66
C GLU A 98 10.98 -10.29 -18.99
N LYS A 99 10.76 -9.38 -18.02
CA LYS A 99 10.87 -7.93 -18.19
C LYS A 99 12.18 -7.34 -17.69
N ASN A 100 13.09 -8.18 -17.16
CA ASN A 100 14.39 -7.80 -16.64
C ASN A 100 14.31 -6.65 -15.61
N PHE A 101 13.49 -6.83 -14.58
CA PHE A 101 13.45 -5.95 -13.40
C PHE A 101 13.31 -6.77 -12.12
N LYS A 102 13.56 -6.16 -10.98
CA LYS A 102 13.40 -6.76 -9.66
C LYS A 102 12.33 -6.02 -8.89
N THR A 103 11.50 -6.71 -8.13
CA THR A 103 10.41 -6.14 -7.35
C THR A 103 10.67 -6.28 -5.86
N VAL A 104 10.51 -5.20 -5.13
CA VAL A 104 10.56 -5.16 -3.67
C VAL A 104 9.19 -4.72 -3.17
N ILE A 105 8.47 -5.63 -2.51
CA ILE A 105 7.15 -5.34 -1.93
C ILE A 105 7.33 -5.00 -0.46
N THR A 106 6.81 -3.85 -0.03
CA THR A 106 6.88 -3.44 1.37
C THR A 106 5.48 -3.22 1.93
N LEU A 107 5.23 -3.74 3.13
CA LEU A 107 4.03 -3.43 3.91
C LEU A 107 4.32 -2.24 4.81
N GLN A 108 3.62 -1.12 4.55
CA GLN A 108 3.86 0.13 5.29
C GLN A 108 3.46 0.04 6.77
N PRO A 109 4.09 0.81 7.66
CA PRO A 109 3.62 0.97 9.03
C PRO A 109 2.38 1.87 9.08
N ILE A 110 1.45 1.56 9.99
CA ILE A 110 0.33 2.43 10.34
C ILE A 110 0.24 2.60 11.85
N LEU A 111 -0.49 3.62 12.30
CA LEU A 111 -0.64 3.87 13.73
C LEU A 111 -1.32 2.68 14.42
N GLY A 112 -0.62 2.09 15.38
CA GLY A 112 -1.05 0.91 16.11
C GLY A 112 -0.40 -0.41 15.65
N THR A 113 0.42 -0.40 14.57
CA THR A 113 1.27 -1.55 14.24
C THR A 113 2.59 -1.51 15.01
N GLY A 114 3.24 -2.66 15.12
CA GLY A 114 4.48 -2.80 15.91
C GLY A 114 4.25 -2.66 17.42
N SER A 115 5.32 -2.35 18.13
CA SER A 115 5.35 -2.18 19.59
C SER A 115 5.75 -0.78 20.04
N LYS A 116 5.66 0.21 19.14
CA LYS A 116 5.99 1.61 19.43
C LYS A 116 5.23 2.13 20.66
N SER A 117 5.95 2.72 21.61
CA SER A 117 5.33 3.54 22.67
C SER A 117 4.72 4.79 22.07
N LEU A 118 3.38 4.85 22.05
CA LEU A 118 2.66 5.97 21.44
C LEU A 118 2.84 7.25 22.26
N THR A 119 3.04 8.36 21.58
CA THR A 119 2.99 9.68 22.21
C THR A 119 1.54 10.02 22.61
N PRO A 120 1.30 10.95 23.54
CA PRO A 120 -0.07 11.35 23.92
C PRO A 120 -0.96 11.75 22.72
N VAL A 121 -0.37 12.38 21.72
CA VAL A 121 -1.10 12.82 20.51
C VAL A 121 -1.45 11.63 19.61
N GLU A 122 -0.56 10.66 19.47
CA GLU A 122 -0.81 9.43 18.72
C GLU A 122 -1.85 8.56 19.43
N GLN A 123 -1.74 8.46 20.76
CA GLN A 123 -2.72 7.75 21.58
C GLN A 123 -4.13 8.34 21.43
N GLU A 124 -4.27 9.67 21.51
CA GLU A 124 -5.55 10.36 21.34
C GLU A 124 -6.15 10.09 19.94
N ARG A 125 -5.32 10.06 18.89
CA ARG A 125 -5.76 9.74 17.52
C ARG A 125 -6.29 8.32 17.41
N LEU A 126 -5.54 7.38 17.99
CA LEU A 126 -5.92 5.96 17.99
C LEU A 126 -7.26 5.75 18.71
N GLU A 127 -7.43 6.37 19.88
CA GLU A 127 -8.66 6.27 20.69
C GLU A 127 -9.87 6.85 19.97
N LYS A 128 -9.74 8.01 19.31
CA LYS A 128 -10.83 8.64 18.55
C LYS A 128 -11.30 7.82 17.36
N SER A 129 -10.46 6.97 16.84
CA SER A 129 -10.74 6.16 15.64
C SER A 129 -10.72 4.65 15.92
N PHE A 130 -10.80 4.26 17.18
CA PHE A 130 -10.52 2.90 17.66
C PHE A 130 -11.25 1.80 16.88
N ALA A 131 -12.57 1.95 16.68
CA ALA A 131 -13.36 0.93 15.99
C ALA A 131 -12.91 0.70 14.54
N ARG A 132 -12.65 1.78 13.79
CA ARG A 132 -12.19 1.73 12.42
C ARG A 132 -10.76 1.20 12.34
N GLN A 133 -9.90 1.68 13.25
CA GLN A 133 -8.50 1.31 13.27
C GLN A 133 -8.30 -0.18 13.56
N ASN A 134 -9.08 -0.77 14.45
CA ASN A 134 -9.01 -2.20 14.73
C ASN A 134 -9.31 -3.07 13.51
N ILE A 135 -10.27 -2.67 12.67
CA ILE A 135 -10.58 -3.36 11.41
C ILE A 135 -9.37 -3.32 10.48
N ILE A 136 -8.73 -2.15 10.38
CA ILE A 136 -7.56 -1.97 9.52
C ILE A 136 -6.36 -2.74 10.08
N LEU A 137 -6.14 -2.75 11.39
CA LEU A 137 -5.06 -3.52 12.01
C LEU A 137 -5.21 -5.03 11.77
N GLU A 138 -6.44 -5.55 11.89
CA GLU A 138 -6.72 -6.95 11.54
C GLU A 138 -6.40 -7.26 10.07
N LEU A 139 -6.74 -6.35 9.14
CA LEU A 139 -6.34 -6.49 7.75
C LEU A 139 -4.81 -6.49 7.60
N PHE A 140 -4.10 -5.61 8.30
CA PHE A 140 -2.64 -5.53 8.22
C PHE A 140 -1.95 -6.80 8.72
N ASP A 141 -2.53 -7.50 9.71
CA ASP A 141 -2.03 -8.81 10.13
C ASP A 141 -2.17 -9.86 9.03
N LYS A 142 -3.27 -9.81 8.27
CA LYS A 142 -3.48 -10.71 7.12
C LYS A 142 -2.56 -10.34 5.94
N LEU A 143 -2.37 -9.04 5.66
CA LEU A 143 -1.43 -8.57 4.64
C LEU A 143 0.01 -9.00 4.96
N ALA A 144 0.40 -9.03 6.24
CA ALA A 144 1.72 -9.50 6.64
C ALA A 144 1.91 -11.01 6.39
N ILE A 145 0.87 -11.81 6.57
CA ILE A 145 0.88 -13.22 6.19
C ILE A 145 1.07 -13.35 4.67
N SER A 146 0.28 -12.63 3.90
CA SER A 146 0.40 -12.59 2.43
C SER A 146 1.78 -12.08 1.97
N LEU A 147 2.36 -11.11 2.67
CA LEU A 147 3.72 -10.62 2.38
C LEU A 147 4.77 -11.73 2.52
N THR A 148 4.60 -12.62 3.51
CA THR A 148 5.49 -13.79 3.68
C THR A 148 5.35 -14.79 2.53
N GLU A 149 4.14 -14.99 1.99
CA GLU A 149 3.93 -15.85 0.83
C GLU A 149 4.61 -15.28 -0.43
N LEU A 150 4.60 -13.95 -0.60
CA LEU A 150 5.27 -13.26 -1.70
C LEU A 150 6.81 -13.40 -1.71
N GLU A 151 7.44 -13.78 -0.58
CA GLU A 151 8.88 -14.10 -0.55
C GLU A 151 9.28 -15.23 -1.51
N LYS A 152 8.33 -16.04 -1.94
CA LYS A 152 8.57 -17.16 -2.86
C LYS A 152 8.66 -16.73 -4.32
N THR A 153 8.16 -15.55 -4.65
CA THR A 153 7.98 -15.10 -6.04
C THR A 153 8.67 -13.78 -6.32
N CYS A 154 8.69 -12.86 -5.34
CA CYS A 154 9.30 -11.54 -5.46
C CYS A 154 10.78 -11.56 -5.06
N GLU A 155 11.59 -10.67 -5.63
CA GLU A 155 13.01 -10.51 -5.25
C GLU A 155 13.18 -10.25 -3.76
N LYS A 156 12.32 -9.41 -3.17
CA LYS A 156 12.36 -9.09 -1.74
C LYS A 156 11.00 -8.64 -1.21
N THR A 157 10.69 -9.05 0.01
CA THR A 157 9.59 -8.48 0.79
C THR A 157 10.12 -7.82 2.06
N ILE A 158 9.46 -6.76 2.54
CA ILE A 158 9.87 -6.03 3.74
C ILE A 158 8.63 -5.67 4.57
N ASP A 159 8.50 -6.25 5.74
CA ASP A 159 7.50 -5.81 6.72
C ASP A 159 8.04 -4.59 7.48
N LEU A 160 7.40 -3.44 7.29
CA LEU A 160 7.81 -2.18 7.90
C LEU A 160 6.99 -1.83 9.14
N ARG A 161 6.05 -2.69 9.59
CA ARG A 161 5.13 -2.42 10.68
C ARG A 161 5.83 -2.12 12.02
N ASP A 162 7.01 -2.68 12.23
CA ASP A 162 7.86 -2.49 13.41
C ASP A 162 8.90 -1.35 13.28
N SER A 163 8.84 -0.59 12.19
CA SER A 163 9.87 0.42 11.89
C SER A 163 10.03 1.49 12.96
N PHE A 164 9.01 1.70 13.77
CA PHE A 164 8.98 2.76 14.78
C PHE A 164 9.11 2.27 16.23
N ASP A 165 9.38 0.98 16.45
CA ASP A 165 9.42 0.37 17.79
C ASP A 165 10.46 1.00 18.73
N HIS A 166 11.52 1.57 18.16
CA HIS A 166 12.65 2.15 18.90
C HIS A 166 12.60 3.68 19.00
N THR A 167 11.48 4.33 18.66
CA THR A 167 11.33 5.78 18.80
C THR A 167 10.17 6.18 19.72
N ASP A 168 10.45 7.13 20.59
CA ASP A 168 9.48 7.78 21.48
C ASP A 168 8.90 9.09 20.88
N LYS A 169 9.41 9.50 19.71
CA LYS A 169 8.94 10.70 19.01
C LYS A 169 7.66 10.45 18.24
N PRO A 170 6.84 11.50 17.99
CA PRO A 170 5.69 11.36 17.12
C PRO A 170 6.14 11.12 15.67
N VAL A 171 5.65 10.06 15.07
CA VAL A 171 5.98 9.64 13.70
C VAL A 171 4.76 9.63 12.78
N PHE A 172 3.55 9.72 13.31
CA PHE A 172 2.32 9.70 12.53
C PHE A 172 1.62 11.06 12.50
N HIS A 173 1.19 11.50 11.31
CA HIS A 173 0.31 12.65 11.14
C HIS A 173 -1.16 12.29 11.36
N ASP A 174 -1.56 11.09 10.97
CA ASP A 174 -2.88 10.51 11.15
C ASP A 174 -2.74 8.98 11.34
N LEU A 175 -3.78 8.20 11.01
CA LEU A 175 -3.78 6.76 11.22
C LEU A 175 -2.83 6.00 10.27
N GLY A 176 -2.54 6.54 9.10
CA GLY A 176 -1.77 5.87 8.03
C GLY A 176 -0.60 6.67 7.46
N HIS A 177 -0.58 7.99 7.66
CA HIS A 177 0.46 8.84 7.10
C HIS A 177 1.53 9.20 8.12
N THR A 178 2.78 8.97 7.73
CA THR A 178 3.94 9.23 8.56
C THR A 178 4.43 10.68 8.41
N SER A 179 5.03 11.21 9.48
CA SER A 179 5.71 12.50 9.47
C SER A 179 7.01 12.45 8.67
N ASN A 180 7.64 13.61 8.40
CA ASN A 180 8.95 13.65 7.75
C ASN A 180 9.98 12.78 8.49
N TYR A 181 10.00 12.85 9.82
CA TYR A 181 10.87 12.03 10.64
C TYR A 181 10.52 10.52 10.53
N GLY A 182 9.23 10.18 10.48
CA GLY A 182 8.81 8.79 10.22
C GLY A 182 9.24 8.32 8.82
N ASN A 183 9.12 9.19 7.81
CA ASN A 183 9.56 8.88 6.45
C ASN A 183 11.07 8.63 6.36
N GLU A 184 11.90 9.37 7.11
CA GLU A 184 13.34 9.16 7.19
C GLU A 184 13.68 7.77 7.73
N ILE A 185 13.00 7.34 8.80
CA ILE A 185 13.20 6.00 9.39
C ILE A 185 12.80 4.91 8.38
N VAL A 186 11.64 5.05 7.75
CA VAL A 186 11.14 4.10 6.75
C VAL A 186 12.08 4.02 5.54
N ALA A 187 12.51 5.17 5.03
CA ALA A 187 13.43 5.24 3.89
C ALA A 187 14.77 4.56 4.20
N GLU A 188 15.33 4.80 5.39
CA GLU A 188 16.57 4.16 5.83
C GLU A 188 16.39 2.64 5.93
N LYS A 189 15.27 2.17 6.51
CA LYS A 189 15.00 0.73 6.63
C LYS A 189 14.83 0.07 5.26
N ILE A 190 14.12 0.70 4.33
CA ILE A 190 14.03 0.22 2.95
C ILE A 190 15.43 0.19 2.31
N TYR A 191 16.18 1.29 2.41
CA TYR A 191 17.52 1.39 1.82
C TYR A 191 18.46 0.27 2.29
N GLN A 192 18.52 0.02 3.59
CA GLN A 192 19.35 -1.05 4.16
C GLN A 192 18.97 -2.44 3.62
N ASN A 193 17.70 -2.67 3.36
CA ASN A 193 17.21 -3.94 2.82
C ASN A 193 17.49 -4.11 1.33
N ILE A 194 17.46 -3.03 0.53
CA ILE A 194 17.67 -3.10 -0.92
C ILE A 194 19.13 -2.93 -1.33
N LEU A 195 19.97 -2.36 -0.46
CA LEU A 195 21.37 -2.11 -0.76
C LEU A 195 22.15 -3.37 -1.23
N PRO A 196 21.99 -4.55 -0.62
CA PRO A 196 22.63 -5.77 -1.11
C PRO A 196 22.22 -6.13 -2.55
N ILE A 197 20.95 -5.95 -2.90
CA ILE A 197 20.41 -6.23 -4.24
C ILE A 197 21.04 -5.28 -5.27
N ILE A 198 21.12 -3.98 -4.94
CA ILE A 198 21.74 -2.97 -5.80
C ILE A 198 23.22 -3.28 -6.03
N LEU A 199 23.94 -3.65 -4.97
CA LEU A 199 25.37 -3.96 -5.07
C LEU A 199 25.65 -5.22 -5.90
N ASP A 200 24.74 -6.18 -5.86
CA ASP A 200 24.82 -7.39 -6.70
C ASP A 200 24.59 -7.05 -8.17
N ASP A 201 23.57 -6.25 -8.48
CA ASP A 201 23.27 -5.79 -9.85
C ASP A 201 24.41 -4.96 -10.48
N ILE A 202 25.20 -4.24 -9.68
CA ILE A 202 26.35 -3.45 -10.19
C ILE A 202 27.57 -4.33 -10.49
N ARG A 203 27.68 -5.50 -9.84
CA ARG A 203 28.82 -6.41 -9.99
C ARG A 203 28.67 -7.39 -11.15
N ASN A 204 27.44 -7.60 -11.63
CA ASN A 204 27.11 -8.46 -12.75
C ASN A 204 26.92 -7.67 -14.04
#